data_bae3b77a437766b2e8a9099296f8dc1e
#
_entry.id   bae3b77a437766b2e8a9099296f8dc1e
#
_cell.length_a   1.000
_cell.length_b   1.000
_cell.length_c   1.000
_cell.angle_alpha   90.00
_cell.angle_beta   90.00
_cell.angle_gamma   90.00
#
_symmetry.space_group_name_H-M   'P 1'
#
loop_
_entity.id
_entity.type
_entity.pdbx_description
1 polymer ?
#
loop_
_entity_poly.entity_id
_entity_poly.type
_entity_poly.pdbx_seq_one_letter_code
_entity_poly.pdbx_strand_id
1 'polypeptide(L)'
;MRLGNTKHIIFTMLFLFIAIIADAQTDRQFVRYGNRMFGKQQYDKAEIQYRKAVSKNPSNPQAIYNLGCALMMQNKDSAAIVQYQKAAKLEKNKIRLASVYHNIGVICQNHQMYGDAIKAYEQSLRNNPKDNETRYNLALCKKLQKNNKDNKNKDNNNKKNEDNKSQNNKDKNNDKEKGQNKQQQPKEQISKENAEQLINAAIQNEKMTQQRLKKAMQKPGSRKSSEKNW
;
A
#
# COMPACT_ATOMS: atom_id res chain seq x y z
N MET A 1 -6.40 -34.52 -49.90
CA MET A 1 -6.02 -34.64 -48.46
C MET A 1 -5.58 -33.35 -47.75
N ARG A 2 -5.30 -32.23 -48.40
CA ARG A 2 -4.83 -30.97 -47.71
C ARG A 2 -5.93 -30.10 -47.10
N LEU A 3 -7.17 -30.14 -47.57
CA LEU A 3 -8.28 -29.33 -47.09
C LEU A 3 -8.84 -29.76 -45.71
N GLY A 4 -8.64 -30.99 -45.30
CA GLY A 4 -9.08 -31.47 -43.97
C GLY A 4 -8.22 -30.88 -42.83
N ASN A 5 -6.91 -30.86 -43.04
CA ASN A 5 -5.97 -30.37 -42.00
C ASN A 5 -6.11 -28.85 -41.71
N THR A 6 -6.39 -28.04 -42.72
CA THR A 6 -6.59 -26.59 -42.55
C THR A 6 -7.85 -26.27 -41.72
N LYS A 7 -8.94 -27.02 -41.87
CA LYS A 7 -10.15 -26.87 -41.07
C LYS A 7 -9.90 -27.22 -39.61
N HIS A 8 -9.14 -28.26 -39.34
CA HIS A 8 -8.77 -28.64 -37.97
C HIS A 8 -7.83 -27.59 -37.33
N ILE A 9 -6.90 -27.02 -38.07
CA ILE A 9 -6.02 -25.95 -37.58
C ILE A 9 -6.82 -24.68 -37.26
N ILE A 10 -7.75 -24.28 -38.10
CA ILE A 10 -8.62 -23.13 -37.88
C ILE A 10 -9.51 -23.36 -36.63
N PHE A 11 -10.06 -24.57 -36.50
CA PHE A 11 -10.92 -24.90 -35.34
C PHE A 11 -10.14 -24.93 -34.03
N THR A 12 -8.93 -25.48 -34.03
CA THR A 12 -8.04 -25.45 -32.84
C THR A 12 -7.59 -24.03 -32.47
N MET A 13 -7.26 -23.19 -33.48
CA MET A 13 -6.95 -21.77 -33.25
C MET A 13 -8.16 -21.00 -32.68
N LEU A 14 -9.36 -21.25 -33.19
CA LEU A 14 -10.58 -20.63 -32.69
C LEU A 14 -10.89 -21.07 -31.25
N PHE A 15 -10.69 -22.35 -30.94
CA PHE A 15 -10.90 -22.90 -29.59
C PHE A 15 -9.90 -22.34 -28.56
N LEU A 16 -8.62 -22.18 -28.97
CA LEU A 16 -7.59 -21.52 -28.17
C LEU A 16 -7.94 -20.04 -27.92
N PHE A 17 -8.49 -19.36 -28.91
CA PHE A 17 -8.89 -17.96 -28.78
C PHE A 17 -10.07 -17.79 -27.80
N ILE A 18 -11.03 -18.70 -27.82
CA ILE A 18 -12.18 -18.71 -26.89
C ILE A 18 -11.71 -18.98 -25.46
N ALA A 19 -10.76 -19.88 -25.24
CA ALA A 19 -10.20 -20.18 -23.92
C ALA A 19 -9.51 -18.97 -23.28
N ILE A 20 -8.76 -18.17 -24.08
CA ILE A 20 -8.11 -16.94 -23.60
C ILE A 20 -9.13 -15.88 -23.18
N ILE A 21 -10.26 -15.76 -23.90
CA ILE A 21 -11.33 -14.82 -23.58
C ILE A 21 -12.05 -15.21 -22.28
N ALA A 22 -12.25 -16.50 -22.01
CA ALA A 22 -12.93 -16.99 -20.81
C ALA A 22 -12.16 -16.64 -19.53
N ASP A 23 -10.83 -16.74 -19.53
CA ASP A 23 -10.01 -16.37 -18.38
C ASP A 23 -9.99 -14.86 -18.12
N ALA A 24 -9.99 -14.03 -19.16
CA ALA A 24 -10.02 -12.58 -19.05
C ALA A 24 -11.36 -12.05 -18.48
N GLN A 25 -12.45 -12.79 -18.62
CA GLN A 25 -13.74 -12.43 -18.01
C GLN A 25 -13.78 -12.71 -16.51
N THR A 26 -13.02 -13.65 -16.02
CA THR A 26 -13.07 -14.10 -14.62
C THR A 26 -12.42 -13.07 -13.69
N ASP A 27 -11.28 -12.48 -14.04
CA ASP A 27 -10.63 -11.47 -13.20
C ASP A 27 -11.46 -10.19 -13.10
N ARG A 28 -12.05 -9.73 -14.23
CA ARG A 28 -12.95 -8.57 -14.26
C ARG A 28 -14.20 -8.78 -13.41
N GLN A 29 -14.71 -9.99 -13.35
CA GLN A 29 -15.86 -10.32 -12.49
C GLN A 29 -15.50 -10.16 -11.01
N PHE A 30 -14.35 -10.67 -10.59
CA PHE A 30 -13.86 -10.47 -9.23
C PHE A 30 -13.59 -9.00 -8.90
N VAL A 31 -13.04 -8.21 -9.84
CA VAL A 31 -12.89 -6.75 -9.67
C VAL A 31 -14.26 -6.09 -9.44
N ARG A 32 -15.29 -6.42 -10.25
CA ARG A 32 -16.64 -5.87 -10.05
C ARG A 32 -17.25 -6.23 -8.70
N TYR A 33 -17.07 -7.48 -8.24
CA TYR A 33 -17.54 -7.89 -6.91
C TYR A 33 -16.77 -7.16 -5.80
N GLY A 34 -15.46 -7.04 -5.94
CA GLY A 34 -14.63 -6.26 -5.02
C GLY A 34 -15.07 -4.80 -4.93
N ASN A 35 -15.31 -4.15 -6.06
CA ASN A 35 -15.79 -2.76 -6.11
C ASN A 35 -17.14 -2.60 -5.40
N ARG A 36 -18.06 -3.57 -5.55
CA ARG A 36 -19.34 -3.55 -4.84
C ARG A 36 -19.17 -3.69 -3.33
N MET A 37 -18.26 -4.54 -2.87
CA MET A 37 -17.96 -4.66 -1.44
C MET A 37 -17.27 -3.42 -0.90
N PHE A 38 -16.33 -2.86 -1.67
CA PHE A 38 -15.63 -1.63 -1.33
C PHE A 38 -16.59 -0.45 -1.18
N GLY A 39 -17.52 -0.28 -2.11
CA GLY A 39 -18.56 0.76 -2.05
C GLY A 39 -19.51 0.60 -0.85
N LYS A 40 -19.64 -0.63 -0.29
CA LYS A 40 -20.35 -0.90 0.96
C LYS A 40 -19.45 -0.81 2.20
N GLN A 41 -18.25 -0.31 2.08
CA GLN A 41 -17.24 -0.22 3.13
C GLN A 41 -16.85 -1.59 3.75
N GLN A 42 -17.16 -2.70 3.07
CA GLN A 42 -16.78 -4.06 3.45
C GLN A 42 -15.38 -4.38 2.90
N TYR A 43 -14.37 -3.67 3.42
CA TYR A 43 -13.02 -3.68 2.87
C TYR A 43 -12.33 -5.04 2.95
N ASP A 44 -12.62 -5.81 3.99
CA ASP A 44 -12.17 -7.20 4.17
C ASP A 44 -12.69 -8.12 3.05
N LYS A 45 -13.98 -8.01 2.71
CA LYS A 45 -14.59 -8.78 1.62
C LYS A 45 -14.11 -8.29 0.26
N ALA A 46 -13.90 -6.98 0.09
CA ALA A 46 -13.34 -6.41 -1.12
C ALA A 46 -11.91 -6.94 -1.34
N GLU A 47 -11.06 -6.96 -0.30
CA GLU A 47 -9.72 -7.53 -0.35
C GLU A 47 -9.73 -8.97 -0.89
N ILE A 48 -10.63 -9.83 -0.37
CA ILE A 48 -10.74 -11.22 -0.83
C ILE A 48 -11.03 -11.29 -2.33
N GLN A 49 -11.96 -10.47 -2.83
CA GLN A 49 -12.31 -10.47 -4.25
C GLN A 49 -11.16 -9.93 -5.11
N TYR A 50 -10.51 -8.85 -4.71
CA TYR A 50 -9.36 -8.32 -5.44
C TYR A 50 -8.17 -9.29 -5.45
N ARG A 51 -7.93 -10.02 -4.36
CA ARG A 51 -6.92 -11.09 -4.33
C ARG A 51 -7.25 -12.22 -5.31
N LYS A 52 -8.52 -12.61 -5.44
CA LYS A 52 -8.96 -13.57 -6.46
C LYS A 52 -8.70 -13.03 -7.86
N ALA A 53 -9.00 -11.74 -8.11
CA ALA A 53 -8.73 -11.11 -9.39
C ALA A 53 -7.23 -11.12 -9.72
N VAL A 54 -6.37 -10.72 -8.77
CA VAL A 54 -4.91 -10.74 -8.93
C VAL A 54 -4.34 -12.15 -9.11
N SER A 55 -4.93 -13.15 -8.42
CA SER A 55 -4.53 -14.56 -8.61
C SER A 55 -4.86 -15.07 -10.02
N LYS A 56 -5.98 -14.62 -10.61
CA LYS A 56 -6.37 -14.97 -11.97
C LYS A 56 -5.56 -14.22 -13.02
N ASN A 57 -5.32 -12.94 -12.80
CA ASN A 57 -4.54 -12.10 -13.70
C ASN A 57 -3.55 -11.24 -12.89
N PRO A 58 -2.33 -11.73 -12.64
CA PRO A 58 -1.30 -11.01 -11.89
C PRO A 58 -0.80 -9.72 -12.59
N SER A 59 -1.11 -9.54 -13.87
CA SER A 59 -0.71 -8.38 -14.66
C SER A 59 -1.80 -7.31 -14.77
N ASN A 60 -2.95 -7.48 -14.10
CA ASN A 60 -4.02 -6.49 -14.10
C ASN A 60 -3.71 -5.35 -13.12
N PRO A 61 -3.27 -4.16 -13.57
CA PRO A 61 -2.88 -3.08 -12.68
C PRO A 61 -4.06 -2.54 -11.88
N GLN A 62 -5.28 -2.56 -12.45
CA GLN A 62 -6.49 -2.11 -11.74
C GLN A 62 -6.85 -3.02 -10.57
N ALA A 63 -6.76 -4.34 -10.74
CA ALA A 63 -7.01 -5.28 -9.65
C ALA A 63 -6.01 -5.11 -8.51
N ILE A 64 -4.73 -4.92 -8.85
CA ILE A 64 -3.65 -4.70 -7.89
C ILE A 64 -3.83 -3.35 -7.17
N TYR A 65 -4.15 -2.28 -7.90
CA TYR A 65 -4.44 -0.96 -7.33
C TYR A 65 -5.61 -1.03 -6.34
N ASN A 66 -6.72 -1.65 -6.76
CA ASN A 66 -7.91 -1.78 -5.91
C ASN A 66 -7.65 -2.64 -4.66
N LEU A 67 -6.77 -3.65 -4.76
CA LEU A 67 -6.28 -4.40 -3.61
C LEU A 67 -5.52 -3.48 -2.65
N GLY A 68 -4.64 -2.63 -3.17
CA GLY A 68 -3.95 -1.60 -2.39
C GLY A 68 -4.93 -0.67 -1.66
N CYS A 69 -5.97 -0.19 -2.35
CA CYS A 69 -7.01 0.63 -1.74
C CYS A 69 -7.74 -0.10 -0.60
N ALA A 70 -8.14 -1.36 -0.82
CA ALA A 70 -8.82 -2.13 0.23
C ALA A 70 -7.93 -2.40 1.45
N LEU A 71 -6.65 -2.58 1.25
CA LEU A 71 -5.66 -2.74 2.32
C LEU A 71 -5.45 -1.43 3.09
N MET A 72 -5.31 -0.31 2.39
CA MET A 72 -5.16 1.02 2.99
C MET A 72 -6.36 1.38 3.88
N MET A 73 -7.60 1.11 3.40
CA MET A 73 -8.81 1.34 4.19
C MET A 73 -8.94 0.45 5.43
N GLN A 74 -8.12 -0.59 5.53
CA GLN A 74 -8.00 -1.47 6.70
C GLN A 74 -6.78 -1.11 7.57
N ASN A 75 -6.10 0.03 7.32
CA ASN A 75 -4.85 0.44 7.97
C ASN A 75 -3.71 -0.59 7.80
N LYS A 76 -3.77 -1.41 6.73
CA LYS A 76 -2.71 -2.36 6.35
C LYS A 76 -1.72 -1.66 5.40
N ASP A 77 -1.18 -0.53 5.83
CA ASP A 77 -0.48 0.45 5.00
C ASP A 77 0.77 -0.12 4.30
N SER A 78 1.58 -0.90 5.01
CA SER A 78 2.77 -1.53 4.41
C SER A 78 2.39 -2.49 3.27
N ALA A 79 1.33 -3.29 3.46
CA ALA A 79 0.83 -4.18 2.42
C ALA A 79 0.22 -3.40 1.24
N ALA A 80 -0.45 -2.28 1.51
CA ALA A 80 -1.00 -1.40 0.49
C ALA A 80 0.11 -0.79 -0.38
N ILE A 81 1.20 -0.29 0.22
CA ILE A 81 2.36 0.24 -0.51
C ILE A 81 2.94 -0.81 -1.47
N VAL A 82 3.08 -2.06 -1.03
CA VAL A 82 3.57 -3.15 -1.89
C VAL A 82 2.67 -3.34 -3.13
N GLN A 83 1.35 -3.30 -2.94
CA GLN A 83 0.41 -3.43 -4.07
C GLN A 83 0.48 -2.19 -4.98
N TYR A 84 0.54 -0.99 -4.43
CA TYR A 84 0.67 0.24 -5.21
C TYR A 84 1.98 0.26 -6.02
N GLN A 85 3.10 -0.17 -5.46
CA GLN A 85 4.37 -0.29 -6.20
C GLN A 85 4.28 -1.30 -7.35
N LYS A 86 3.58 -2.43 -7.15
CA LYS A 86 3.31 -3.40 -8.23
C LYS A 86 2.42 -2.79 -9.31
N ALA A 87 1.34 -2.11 -8.92
CA ALA A 87 0.45 -1.45 -9.85
C ALA A 87 1.18 -0.38 -10.67
N ALA A 88 2.06 0.43 -10.04
CA ALA A 88 2.85 1.46 -10.71
C ALA A 88 3.74 0.91 -11.82
N LYS A 89 4.31 -0.28 -11.65
CA LYS A 89 5.15 -0.94 -12.68
C LYS A 89 4.36 -1.39 -13.90
N LEU A 90 3.08 -1.67 -13.75
CA LEU A 90 2.22 -2.25 -14.78
C LEU A 90 1.29 -1.22 -15.44
N GLU A 91 0.98 -0.12 -14.73
CA GLU A 91 0.03 0.88 -15.18
C GLU A 91 0.64 1.79 -16.26
N LYS A 92 -0.05 1.87 -17.40
CA LYS A 92 0.35 2.69 -18.56
C LYS A 92 -0.43 4.00 -18.66
N ASN A 93 -1.62 4.06 -18.05
CA ASN A 93 -2.43 5.28 -18.07
C ASN A 93 -1.89 6.26 -17.02
N LYS A 94 -1.49 7.46 -17.46
CA LYS A 94 -0.87 8.47 -16.61
C LYS A 94 -1.76 8.90 -15.44
N ILE A 95 -3.08 9.08 -15.69
CA ILE A 95 -4.00 9.52 -14.62
C ILE A 95 -4.14 8.45 -13.53
N ARG A 96 -4.26 7.16 -13.91
CA ARG A 96 -4.29 6.06 -12.92
C ARG A 96 -2.95 5.90 -12.20
N LEU A 97 -1.86 6.08 -12.92
CA LEU A 97 -0.51 6.07 -12.33
C LEU A 97 -0.33 7.22 -11.32
N ALA A 98 -0.89 8.40 -11.61
CA ALA A 98 -0.93 9.50 -10.66
C ALA A 98 -1.66 9.12 -9.37
N SER A 99 -2.85 8.48 -9.48
CA SER A 99 -3.60 8.00 -8.31
C SER A 99 -2.82 6.99 -7.47
N VAL A 100 -2.04 6.11 -8.11
CA VAL A 100 -1.16 5.17 -7.39
C VAL A 100 -0.14 5.92 -6.54
N TYR A 101 0.57 6.89 -7.14
CA TYR A 101 1.59 7.66 -6.42
C TYR A 101 0.97 8.61 -5.37
N HIS A 102 -0.22 9.16 -5.63
CA HIS A 102 -0.97 9.94 -4.65
C HIS A 102 -1.20 9.11 -3.38
N ASN A 103 -1.75 7.89 -3.51
CA ASN A 103 -2.05 7.04 -2.37
C ASN A 103 -0.79 6.60 -1.59
N ILE A 104 0.32 6.34 -2.27
CA ILE A 104 1.62 6.12 -1.61
C ILE A 104 1.99 7.37 -0.80
N GLY A 105 1.84 8.56 -1.38
CA GLY A 105 2.10 9.83 -0.71
C GLY A 105 1.25 10.02 0.54
N VAL A 106 -0.04 9.71 0.48
CA VAL A 106 -0.97 9.79 1.63
C VAL A 106 -0.51 8.86 2.77
N ILE A 107 -0.19 7.61 2.46
CA ILE A 107 0.32 6.68 3.48
C ILE A 107 1.61 7.23 4.11
N CYS A 108 2.59 7.64 3.31
CA CYS A 108 3.84 8.19 3.81
C CYS A 108 3.61 9.46 4.67
N GLN A 109 2.68 10.32 4.27
CA GLN A 109 2.31 11.52 5.03
C GLN A 109 1.71 11.18 6.39
N ASN A 110 0.79 10.21 6.45
CA ASN A 110 0.15 9.75 7.69
C ASN A 110 1.17 9.18 8.68
N HIS A 111 2.21 8.52 8.17
CA HIS A 111 3.34 8.03 8.95
C HIS A 111 4.44 9.07 9.18
N GLN A 112 4.21 10.36 8.86
CA GLN A 112 5.17 11.45 9.03
C GLN A 112 6.48 11.27 8.23
N MET A 113 6.49 10.36 7.26
CA MET A 113 7.60 10.13 6.34
C MET A 113 7.57 11.19 5.22
N TYR A 114 7.69 12.47 5.62
CA TYR A 114 7.44 13.61 4.70
C TYR A 114 8.36 13.62 3.49
N GLY A 115 9.61 13.13 3.61
CA GLY A 115 10.54 13.04 2.49
C GLY A 115 10.05 12.09 1.38
N ASP A 116 9.50 10.94 1.76
CA ASP A 116 8.99 9.95 0.82
C ASP A 116 7.60 10.34 0.30
N ALA A 117 6.77 10.97 1.15
CA ALA A 117 5.51 11.58 0.72
C ALA A 117 5.73 12.63 -0.38
N ILE A 118 6.72 13.52 -0.20
CA ILE A 118 7.08 14.54 -1.20
C ILE A 118 7.44 13.89 -2.53
N LYS A 119 8.33 12.87 -2.51
CA LYS A 119 8.72 12.15 -3.74
C LYS A 119 7.52 11.51 -4.44
N ALA A 120 6.64 10.86 -3.67
CA ALA A 120 5.44 10.23 -4.20
C ALA A 120 4.48 11.26 -4.82
N TYR A 121 4.18 12.35 -4.13
CA TYR A 121 3.33 13.42 -4.67
C TYR A 121 3.94 14.10 -5.90
N GLU A 122 5.25 14.29 -5.97
CA GLU A 122 5.92 14.80 -7.16
C GLU A 122 5.77 13.84 -8.35
N GLN A 123 5.87 12.51 -8.13
CA GLN A 123 5.57 11.53 -9.17
C GLN A 123 4.10 11.56 -9.60
N SER A 124 3.16 11.71 -8.66
CA SER A 124 1.75 11.88 -8.97
C SER A 124 1.53 13.10 -9.88
N LEU A 125 2.07 14.26 -9.52
CA LEU A 125 1.92 15.50 -10.29
C LEU A 125 2.63 15.47 -11.65
N ARG A 126 3.70 14.72 -11.83
CA ARG A 126 4.32 14.48 -13.15
C ARG A 126 3.35 13.74 -14.09
N ASN A 127 2.51 12.89 -13.56
CA ASN A 127 1.53 12.13 -14.32
C ASN A 127 0.18 12.85 -14.46
N ASN A 128 -0.22 13.64 -13.45
CA ASN A 128 -1.42 14.49 -13.47
C ASN A 128 -1.13 15.88 -12.89
N PRO A 129 -0.63 16.84 -13.70
CA PRO A 129 -0.30 18.18 -13.21
C PRO A 129 -1.51 19.00 -12.73
N LYS A 130 -2.73 18.57 -13.05
CA LYS A 130 -3.97 19.30 -12.71
C LYS A 130 -4.54 18.90 -11.34
N ASP A 131 -3.93 17.95 -10.64
CA ASP A 131 -4.39 17.46 -9.35
C ASP A 131 -4.09 18.47 -8.24
N ASN A 132 -5.11 19.24 -7.85
CA ASN A 132 -5.00 20.26 -6.82
C ASN A 132 -4.84 19.65 -5.41
N GLU A 133 -5.45 18.49 -5.15
CA GLU A 133 -5.32 17.80 -3.86
C GLU A 133 -3.88 17.33 -3.63
N THR A 134 -3.31 16.66 -4.61
CA THR A 134 -1.89 16.26 -4.55
C THR A 134 -0.96 17.45 -4.41
N ARG A 135 -1.26 18.58 -5.08
CA ARG A 135 -0.46 19.81 -4.96
C ARG A 135 -0.52 20.40 -3.56
N TYR A 136 -1.70 20.42 -2.95
CA TYR A 136 -1.89 20.87 -1.58
C TYR A 136 -1.10 19.98 -0.60
N ASN A 137 -1.25 18.66 -0.71
CA ASN A 137 -0.58 17.68 0.15
C ASN A 137 0.95 17.75 0.01
N LEU A 138 1.46 17.97 -1.20
CA LEU A 138 2.88 18.21 -1.45
C LEU A 138 3.39 19.45 -0.72
N ALA A 139 2.66 20.58 -0.82
CA ALA A 139 3.04 21.83 -0.16
C ALA A 139 3.01 21.66 1.38
N LEU A 140 2.00 20.97 1.90
CA LEU A 140 1.88 20.66 3.33
C LEU A 140 3.07 19.81 3.81
N CYS A 141 3.42 18.73 3.10
CA CYS A 141 4.54 17.87 3.45
C CYS A 141 5.89 18.63 3.43
N LYS A 142 6.09 19.51 2.45
CA LYS A 142 7.31 20.37 2.39
C LYS A 142 7.41 21.29 3.63
N LYS A 143 6.28 21.90 4.06
CA LYS A 143 6.24 22.73 5.26
C LYS A 143 6.53 21.91 6.53
N LEU A 144 5.89 20.73 6.68
CA LEU A 144 6.08 19.87 7.84
C LEU A 144 7.50 19.32 7.93
N GLN A 145 8.09 18.95 6.79
CA GLN A 145 9.50 18.50 6.73
C GLN A 145 10.47 19.60 7.19
N LYS A 146 10.24 20.87 6.76
CA LYS A 146 11.05 22.01 7.19
C LYS A 146 10.95 22.22 8.69
N ASN A 147 9.73 22.25 9.23
CA ASN A 147 9.52 22.47 10.67
C ASN A 147 10.20 21.38 11.52
N ASN A 148 10.16 20.10 11.07
CA ASN A 148 10.84 19.01 11.76
C ASN A 148 12.37 19.17 11.76
N LYS A 149 12.97 19.72 10.69
CA LYS A 149 14.40 19.99 10.63
C LYS A 149 14.79 21.15 11.56
N ASP A 150 13.99 22.22 11.57
CA ASP A 150 14.27 23.42 12.37
C ASP A 150 14.17 23.12 13.88
N ASN A 151 13.21 22.28 14.30
CA ASN A 151 13.09 21.84 15.69
C ASN A 151 14.29 20.98 16.13
N LYS A 152 14.74 20.04 15.28
CA LYS A 152 15.93 19.21 15.60
C LYS A 152 17.20 20.04 15.73
N ASN A 153 17.34 21.10 14.95
CA ASN A 153 18.51 22.00 15.05
C ASN A 153 18.48 22.85 16.34
N LYS A 154 17.29 23.23 16.83
CA LYS A 154 17.14 23.95 18.10
C LYS A 154 17.48 23.07 19.30
N ASP A 155 17.02 21.82 19.30
CA ASP A 155 17.32 20.88 20.38
C ASP A 155 18.81 20.52 20.47
N ASN A 156 19.48 20.39 19.32
CA ASN A 156 20.94 20.15 19.28
C ASN A 156 21.75 21.38 19.73
N ASN A 157 21.30 22.60 19.47
CA ASN A 157 21.97 23.79 19.95
C ASN A 157 21.79 24.00 21.46
N ASN A 158 20.62 23.65 22.02
CA ASN A 158 20.40 23.71 23.46
C ASN A 158 21.26 22.69 24.21
N LYS A 159 21.39 21.43 23.70
CA LYS A 159 22.28 20.42 24.29
C LYS A 159 23.75 20.87 24.31
N LYS A 160 24.24 21.45 23.21
CA LYS A 160 25.62 21.98 23.17
C LYS A 160 25.86 23.13 24.15
N ASN A 161 24.86 23.94 24.45
CA ASN A 161 24.96 25.02 25.43
C ASN A 161 24.88 24.52 26.87
N GLU A 162 24.20 23.39 27.14
CA GLU A 162 24.16 22.77 28.45
C GLU A 162 25.47 22.04 28.78
N ASP A 163 26.08 21.33 27.80
CA ASP A 163 27.37 20.67 27.97
C ASP A 163 28.52 21.68 28.21
N ASN A 164 28.46 22.88 27.61
CA ASN A 164 29.45 23.95 27.87
C ASN A 164 29.23 24.68 29.22
N LYS A 165 28.02 24.59 29.81
CA LYS A 165 27.74 25.17 31.13
C LYS A 165 28.10 24.23 32.29
N SER A 166 28.19 22.93 32.02
CA SER A 166 28.50 21.91 33.06
C SER A 166 30.00 21.80 33.38
N GLN A 167 30.90 22.43 32.60
CA GLN A 167 32.34 22.44 32.90
C GLN A 167 32.77 23.57 33.82
N ASN A 168 31.91 24.49 34.24
CA ASN A 168 32.35 25.68 35.01
C ASN A 168 31.66 25.87 36.37
N ASN A 169 31.02 24.85 36.98
CA ASN A 169 30.55 24.95 38.34
C ASN A 169 30.56 23.58 39.05
N LYS A 170 31.72 23.21 39.58
CA LYS A 170 31.81 22.40 40.79
C LYS A 170 31.84 23.38 41.95
N ASP A 171 30.73 23.56 42.60
CA ASP A 171 30.58 23.64 44.06
C ASP A 171 29.20 24.23 44.41
N LYS A 172 28.56 23.56 45.38
CA LYS A 172 27.50 23.94 46.30
C LYS A 172 26.04 23.53 46.02
N ASN A 173 25.72 22.48 46.81
CA ASN A 173 24.52 22.27 47.67
C ASN A 173 23.11 22.25 47.08
N ASN A 174 22.53 21.06 47.21
CA ASN A 174 21.33 20.64 48.02
C ASN A 174 20.09 21.53 47.96
N ASP A 175 19.03 21.04 47.43
CA ASP A 175 17.74 20.70 48.04
C ASP A 175 16.57 20.68 47.05
N LYS A 176 15.82 19.58 47.13
CA LYS A 176 14.40 19.35 46.88
C LYS A 176 13.60 20.29 45.95
N GLU A 177 13.02 19.73 44.84
CA GLU A 177 11.55 19.62 44.82
C GLU A 177 11.05 18.74 43.67
N LYS A 178 10.00 17.96 43.99
CA LYS A 178 9.27 17.07 43.06
C LYS A 178 8.47 17.89 42.03
N GLY A 179 8.75 17.71 40.73
CA GLY A 179 7.91 18.19 39.64
C GLY A 179 7.52 17.04 38.75
N GLN A 180 6.25 16.77 38.63
CA GLN A 180 5.61 15.69 37.87
C GLN A 180 6.03 15.69 36.42
N ASN A 181 6.72 14.66 36.02
CA ASN A 181 7.11 14.40 34.62
C ASN A 181 5.92 13.77 33.90
N LYS A 182 5.16 14.57 33.13
CA LYS A 182 4.26 14.05 32.11
C LYS A 182 5.12 13.42 31.04
N GLN A 183 5.21 12.10 31.04
CA GLN A 183 5.76 11.29 29.96
C GLN A 183 4.97 11.55 28.67
N GLN A 184 5.46 12.46 27.85
CA GLN A 184 5.17 12.44 26.43
C GLN A 184 6.00 11.29 25.84
N GLN A 185 5.32 10.21 25.45
CA GLN A 185 5.94 9.15 24.68
C GLN A 185 6.59 9.75 23.42
N PRO A 186 7.85 9.46 23.14
CA PRO A 186 8.47 9.86 21.87
C PRO A 186 7.70 9.15 20.75
N LYS A 187 7.07 9.92 19.85
CA LYS A 187 6.59 9.36 18.58
C LYS A 187 7.81 8.88 17.83
N GLU A 188 8.03 7.57 17.82
CA GLU A 188 9.11 6.92 17.08
C GLU A 188 9.04 7.36 15.61
N GLN A 189 10.00 8.16 15.20
CA GLN A 189 10.26 8.39 13.79
C GLN A 189 10.78 7.08 13.21
N ILE A 190 9.98 6.47 12.35
CA ILE A 190 10.41 5.28 11.61
C ILE A 190 11.63 5.69 10.78
N SER A 191 12.80 5.16 11.14
CA SER A 191 14.04 5.35 10.36
C SER A 191 13.86 4.71 8.98
N LYS A 192 14.69 5.09 8.00
CA LYS A 192 14.67 4.48 6.66
C LYS A 192 14.81 2.96 6.74
N GLU A 193 15.66 2.47 7.66
CA GLU A 193 15.86 1.05 7.93
C GLU A 193 14.61 0.38 8.50
N ASN A 194 13.90 1.06 9.43
CA ASN A 194 12.65 0.55 9.96
C ASN A 194 11.55 0.52 8.88
N ALA A 195 11.51 1.51 7.98
CA ALA A 195 10.58 1.50 6.85
C ALA A 195 10.87 0.34 5.89
N GLU A 196 12.15 0.07 5.59
CA GLU A 196 12.56 -1.08 4.78
C GLU A 196 12.26 -2.41 5.48
N GLN A 197 12.47 -2.53 6.78
CA GLN A 197 12.09 -3.70 7.55
C GLN A 197 10.57 -3.94 7.55
N LEU A 198 9.76 -2.89 7.71
CA LEU A 198 8.30 -2.98 7.62
C LEU A 198 7.84 -3.41 6.22
N ILE A 199 8.46 -2.89 5.17
CA ILE A 199 8.17 -3.29 3.78
C ILE A 199 8.55 -4.76 3.58
N ASN A 200 9.72 -5.19 4.04
CA ASN A 200 10.16 -6.58 3.92
C ASN A 200 9.26 -7.53 4.72
N ALA A 201 8.86 -7.17 5.94
CA ALA A 201 7.89 -7.92 6.73
C ALA A 201 6.53 -8.01 6.04
N ALA A 202 6.06 -6.92 5.41
CA ALA A 202 4.82 -6.89 4.65
C ALA A 202 4.90 -7.79 3.39
N ILE A 203 6.04 -7.81 2.69
CA ILE A 203 6.28 -8.71 1.55
C ILE A 203 6.21 -10.18 1.99
N GLN A 204 6.81 -10.52 3.12
CA GLN A 204 6.76 -11.86 3.71
C GLN A 204 5.33 -12.27 4.08
N ASN A 205 4.59 -11.39 4.77
CA ASN A 205 3.20 -11.61 5.14
C ASN A 205 2.29 -11.77 3.91
N GLU A 206 2.52 -10.95 2.88
CA GLU A 206 1.79 -11.05 1.61
C GLU A 206 2.05 -12.40 0.94
N LYS A 207 3.31 -12.86 0.89
CA LYS A 207 3.68 -14.17 0.33
C LYS A 207 2.99 -15.32 1.07
N MET A 208 2.96 -15.27 2.42
CA MET A 208 2.23 -16.26 3.22
C MET A 208 0.73 -16.22 2.98
N THR A 209 0.15 -15.04 2.86
CA THR A 209 -1.29 -14.87 2.56
C THR A 209 -1.64 -15.43 1.19
N GLN A 210 -0.83 -15.19 0.17
CA GLN A 210 -1.01 -15.76 -1.16
C GLN A 210 -0.89 -17.28 -1.14
N GLN A 211 0.04 -17.85 -0.37
CA GLN A 211 0.16 -19.31 -0.22
C GLN A 211 -1.06 -19.92 0.47
N ARG A 212 -1.59 -19.28 1.54
CA ARG A 212 -2.81 -19.71 2.23
C ARG A 212 -4.02 -19.66 1.30
N LEU A 213 -4.14 -18.59 0.51
CA LEU A 213 -5.22 -18.43 -0.47
C LEU A 213 -5.14 -19.51 -1.55
N LYS A 214 -3.93 -19.77 -2.09
CA LYS A 214 -3.69 -20.83 -3.08
C LYS A 214 -4.10 -22.22 -2.52
N LYS A 215 -3.70 -22.52 -1.29
CA LYS A 215 -4.11 -23.77 -0.61
C LYS A 215 -5.63 -23.86 -0.39
N ALA A 216 -6.27 -22.74 -0.01
CA ALA A 216 -7.73 -22.70 0.18
C ALA A 216 -8.49 -22.88 -1.15
N MET A 217 -7.97 -22.36 -2.25
CA MET A 217 -8.57 -22.52 -3.59
C MET A 217 -8.34 -23.92 -4.17
N GLN A 218 -7.29 -24.64 -3.74
CA GLN A 218 -6.99 -26.01 -4.18
C GLN A 218 -7.78 -27.06 -3.40
N LYS A 219 -8.36 -26.74 -2.24
CA LYS A 219 -9.27 -27.66 -1.54
C LYS A 219 -10.57 -27.75 -2.33
N PRO A 220 -10.97 -28.95 -2.83
CA PRO A 220 -12.27 -29.14 -3.45
C PRO A 220 -13.32 -28.74 -2.43
N GLY A 221 -14.23 -27.84 -2.82
CA GLY A 221 -15.34 -27.47 -1.97
C GLY A 221 -16.16 -28.71 -1.63
N SER A 222 -16.17 -29.12 -0.39
CA SER A 222 -17.17 -30.08 0.09
C SER A 222 -18.56 -29.41 -0.10
N ARG A 223 -19.21 -29.74 -1.18
CA ARG A 223 -20.65 -29.51 -1.31
C ARG A 223 -21.31 -30.26 -0.14
N LYS A 224 -21.67 -29.55 0.91
CA LYS A 224 -22.72 -30.02 1.79
C LYS A 224 -23.99 -30.09 0.94
N SER A 225 -24.35 -31.26 0.50
CA SER A 225 -25.70 -31.51 0.02
C SER A 225 -26.63 -31.22 1.22
N SER A 226 -27.39 -30.14 1.13
CA SER A 226 -28.54 -29.98 2.00
C SER A 226 -29.58 -31.00 1.53
N GLU A 227 -29.62 -32.16 2.16
CA GLU A 227 -30.78 -33.04 2.11
C GLU A 227 -31.95 -32.23 2.64
N LYS A 228 -32.89 -31.94 1.74
CA LYS A 228 -34.20 -31.45 2.09
C LYS A 228 -34.96 -32.65 2.64
N ASN A 229 -35.09 -32.72 3.94
CA ASN A 229 -36.10 -33.56 4.55
C ASN A 229 -37.43 -32.80 4.53
N TRP A 230 -38.38 -33.36 3.80
CA TRP A 230 -39.79 -32.98 3.77
C TRP A 230 -40.50 -33.63 4.95
#